data_9d06c223419a3bc544d1eb58d0932e81
#
_entry.id   9d06c223419a3bc544d1eb58d0932e81
#
_cell.length_a   1.000
_cell.length_b   1.000
_cell.length_c   1.000
_cell.angle_alpha   90.00
_cell.angle_beta   90.00
_cell.angle_gamma   90.00
#
_symmetry.space_group_name_H-M   'P 1'
#
loop_
_entity.id
_entity.type
_entity.pdbx_description
1 polymer ?
#
loop_
_entity_poly.entity_id
_entity_poly.type
_entity_poly.pdbx_seq_one_letter_code
_entity_poly.pdbx_strand_id
1 'polypeptide(L)'
;MAQKDIDVQANGTHASAPSPAEGFEVLLITGMSGAGRSHAADSIEDMGWYVVDNMPPKLLVPLVDMMTTGSNIHKLAAVVDVRSRDYFDDLSAVLSHLDDLGVKTRILFLDASNEVLIKRYESVRRPHPLQQGNRLIDGILEERDLLENLKERADIVIDTSSLSIHQLSTKLYEAMLGSGPTTVSVHIFSFGFKYGIPIDADFVADVRFLPNPFWVPRLRSLTGRDKEVSDYVLSSEGAADFLDSYE
;
A
#
# COMPACT_ATOMS: atom_id res chain seq x y z
N MET A 1 -21.67 37.24 65.39
CA MET A 1 -21.88 35.92 64.83
C MET A 1 -21.86 36.07 63.31
N ALA A 2 -20.73 35.74 62.72
CA ALA A 2 -20.50 35.90 61.28
C ALA A 2 -20.59 34.51 60.60
N GLN A 3 -21.49 34.42 59.65
CA GLN A 3 -21.67 33.25 58.80
C GLN A 3 -20.73 33.40 57.60
N LYS A 4 -19.85 32.44 57.39
CA LYS A 4 -18.86 32.42 56.32
C LYS A 4 -19.41 31.58 55.21
N ASP A 5 -19.78 32.22 54.09
CA ASP A 5 -20.15 31.56 52.87
C ASP A 5 -18.88 31.00 52.18
N ILE A 6 -18.92 29.72 51.88
CA ILE A 6 -17.85 29.04 51.16
C ILE A 6 -18.33 28.88 49.69
N ASP A 7 -17.79 29.73 48.83
CA ASP A 7 -17.95 29.58 47.36
C ASP A 7 -17.11 28.38 46.87
N VAL A 8 -17.79 27.33 46.44
CA VAL A 8 -17.16 26.22 45.72
C VAL A 8 -17.24 26.52 44.22
N GLN A 9 -16.18 27.05 43.65
CA GLN A 9 -16.02 27.11 42.19
C GLN A 9 -15.68 25.71 41.67
N ALA A 10 -16.65 25.09 41.04
CA ALA A 10 -16.47 23.88 40.24
C ALA A 10 -15.85 24.25 38.87
N ASN A 11 -14.54 24.20 38.76
CA ASN A 11 -13.84 24.19 37.46
C ASN A 11 -13.89 22.78 36.88
N GLY A 12 -14.99 22.45 36.21
CA GLY A 12 -15.11 21.25 35.40
C GLY A 12 -14.58 21.51 34.00
N THR A 13 -13.29 21.33 33.77
CA THR A 13 -12.77 21.10 32.41
C THR A 13 -13.25 19.73 31.96
N HIS A 14 -14.36 19.69 31.20
CA HIS A 14 -14.76 18.54 30.44
C HIS A 14 -13.72 18.37 29.33
N ALA A 15 -12.70 17.55 29.57
CA ALA A 15 -11.94 16.92 28.51
C ALA A 15 -12.97 16.00 27.80
N SER A 16 -13.40 16.38 26.58
CA SER A 16 -14.17 15.50 25.71
C SER A 16 -13.36 14.22 25.49
N ALA A 17 -13.97 13.07 25.70
CA ALA A 17 -13.35 11.81 25.36
C ALA A 17 -12.93 11.86 23.87
N PRO A 18 -11.73 11.37 23.52
CA PRO A 18 -11.30 11.37 22.13
C PRO A 18 -12.35 10.66 21.27
N SER A 19 -12.67 11.25 20.12
CA SER A 19 -13.58 10.64 19.14
C SER A 19 -13.04 9.26 18.79
N PRO A 20 -13.88 8.20 18.64
CA PRO A 20 -13.43 6.87 18.22
C PRO A 20 -12.66 6.87 16.89
N ALA A 21 -12.81 7.91 16.08
CA ALA A 21 -12.12 8.11 14.80
C ALA A 21 -10.75 8.80 14.92
N GLU A 22 -10.38 9.27 16.13
CA GLU A 22 -9.09 9.96 16.33
C GLU A 22 -7.93 8.97 16.14
N GLY A 23 -7.07 9.24 15.13
CA GLY A 23 -5.96 8.36 14.73
C GLY A 23 -6.30 7.35 13.63
N PHE A 24 -7.54 7.32 13.12
CA PHE A 24 -7.90 6.52 11.97
C PHE A 24 -7.54 7.27 10.67
N GLU A 25 -6.84 6.58 9.76
CA GLU A 25 -6.42 7.16 8.48
C GLU A 25 -7.14 6.45 7.31
N VAL A 26 -7.64 7.25 6.38
CA VAL A 26 -8.24 6.76 5.13
C VAL A 26 -7.40 7.25 3.94
N LEU A 27 -6.99 6.33 3.08
CA LEU A 27 -6.36 6.61 1.80
C LEU A 27 -7.32 6.24 0.67
N LEU A 28 -7.74 7.22 -0.10
CA LEU A 28 -8.50 6.98 -1.32
C LEU A 28 -7.54 6.82 -2.49
N ILE A 29 -7.55 5.67 -3.13
CA ILE A 29 -6.75 5.38 -4.32
C ILE A 29 -7.66 5.50 -5.54
N THR A 30 -7.36 6.45 -6.41
CA THR A 30 -8.12 6.69 -7.63
C THR A 30 -7.20 7.09 -8.79
N GLY A 31 -7.73 7.43 -9.94
CA GLY A 31 -6.94 7.86 -11.10
C GLY A 31 -7.38 7.20 -12.40
N MET A 32 -6.68 7.51 -13.47
CA MET A 32 -6.97 7.01 -14.81
C MET A 32 -7.00 5.49 -14.88
N SER A 33 -7.96 4.96 -15.58
CA SER A 33 -8.04 3.52 -15.88
C SER A 33 -6.81 3.08 -16.67
N GLY A 34 -6.10 2.07 -16.16
CA GLY A 34 -4.79 1.63 -16.71
C GLY A 34 -3.58 2.39 -16.18
N ALA A 35 -3.75 3.36 -15.25
CA ALA A 35 -2.63 4.06 -14.62
C ALA A 35 -1.94 3.25 -13.49
N GLY A 36 -2.40 2.04 -13.16
CA GLY A 36 -1.73 1.17 -12.21
C GLY A 36 -2.37 1.13 -10.82
N ARG A 37 -3.66 1.45 -10.69
CA ARG A 37 -4.40 1.46 -9.40
C ARG A 37 -4.30 0.13 -8.63
N SER A 38 -4.43 -1.01 -9.30
CA SER A 38 -4.32 -2.32 -8.63
C SER A 38 -2.94 -2.55 -8.04
N HIS A 39 -1.86 -2.23 -8.79
CA HIS A 39 -0.50 -2.34 -8.26
C HIS A 39 -0.22 -1.37 -7.11
N ALA A 40 -0.85 -0.18 -7.15
CA ALA A 40 -0.75 0.74 -6.01
C ALA A 40 -1.48 0.18 -4.79
N ALA A 41 -2.63 -0.44 -4.97
CA ALA A 41 -3.38 -1.12 -3.91
C ALA A 41 -2.55 -2.23 -3.26
N ASP A 42 -1.94 -3.12 -4.06
CA ASP A 42 -1.06 -4.19 -3.59
C ASP A 42 0.13 -3.62 -2.78
N SER A 43 0.78 -2.55 -3.31
CA SER A 43 1.91 -1.91 -2.60
C SER A 43 1.49 -1.25 -1.28
N ILE A 44 0.31 -0.68 -1.20
CA ILE A 44 -0.24 -0.07 0.02
C ILE A 44 -0.63 -1.15 1.04
N GLU A 45 -1.13 -2.31 0.58
CA GLU A 45 -1.40 -3.47 1.43
C GLU A 45 -0.10 -3.99 2.07
N ASP A 46 0.99 -4.09 1.29
CA ASP A 46 2.32 -4.46 1.77
C ASP A 46 2.86 -3.49 2.84
N MET A 47 2.40 -2.23 2.84
CA MET A 47 2.70 -1.23 3.89
C MET A 47 1.82 -1.35 5.14
N GLY A 48 1.00 -2.40 5.23
CA GLY A 48 0.15 -2.70 6.39
C GLY A 48 -1.17 -1.94 6.43
N TRP A 49 -1.64 -1.41 5.30
CA TRP A 49 -2.99 -0.86 5.18
C TRP A 49 -4.00 -1.97 4.91
N TYR A 50 -5.20 -1.83 5.47
CA TYR A 50 -6.32 -2.67 5.06
C TYR A 50 -6.87 -2.13 3.74
N VAL A 51 -6.78 -2.92 2.67
CA VAL A 51 -7.16 -2.47 1.33
C VAL A 51 -8.52 -3.03 0.92
N VAL A 52 -9.38 -2.17 0.38
CA VAL A 52 -10.65 -2.57 -0.23
C VAL A 52 -10.68 -2.06 -1.67
N ASP A 53 -10.76 -2.98 -2.61
CA ASP A 53 -10.81 -2.64 -4.04
C ASP A 53 -12.25 -2.43 -4.52
N ASN A 54 -12.40 -1.58 -5.55
CA ASN A 54 -13.67 -1.27 -6.20
C ASN A 54 -14.78 -0.83 -5.23
N MET A 55 -14.41 0.02 -4.27
CA MET A 55 -15.31 0.52 -3.23
C MET A 55 -16.28 1.57 -3.78
N PRO A 56 -17.60 1.36 -3.68
CA PRO A 56 -18.57 2.42 -3.93
C PRO A 56 -18.45 3.54 -2.88
N PRO A 57 -18.39 4.83 -3.28
CA PRO A 57 -18.20 5.93 -2.32
C PRO A 57 -19.15 5.91 -1.13
N LYS A 58 -20.44 5.62 -1.37
CA LYS A 58 -21.49 5.56 -0.32
C LYS A 58 -21.24 4.53 0.78
N LEU A 59 -20.42 3.51 0.53
CA LEU A 59 -20.11 2.48 1.52
C LEU A 59 -18.91 2.82 2.38
N LEU A 60 -18.17 3.90 2.06
CA LEU A 60 -16.97 4.24 2.78
C LEU A 60 -17.24 4.68 4.23
N VAL A 61 -18.23 5.55 4.45
CA VAL A 61 -18.61 5.99 5.81
C VAL A 61 -19.07 4.82 6.69
N PRO A 62 -20.03 3.98 6.27
CA PRO A 62 -20.38 2.79 7.04
C PRO A 62 -19.23 1.85 7.35
N LEU A 63 -18.28 1.70 6.43
CA LEU A 63 -17.10 0.87 6.65
C LEU A 63 -16.18 1.48 7.70
N VAL A 64 -15.92 2.79 7.64
CA VAL A 64 -15.12 3.51 8.64
C VAL A 64 -15.76 3.40 10.02
N ASP A 65 -17.08 3.62 10.14
CA ASP A 65 -17.81 3.49 11.41
C ASP A 65 -17.67 2.08 12.00
N MET A 66 -17.77 1.05 11.16
CA MET A 66 -17.61 -0.34 11.60
C MET A 66 -16.17 -0.61 12.08
N MET A 67 -15.18 -0.06 11.39
CA MET A 67 -13.76 -0.28 11.71
C MET A 67 -13.31 0.48 12.95
N THR A 68 -13.80 1.69 13.17
CA THR A 68 -13.48 2.50 14.35
C THR A 68 -14.09 1.97 15.63
N THR A 69 -15.23 1.27 15.55
CA THR A 69 -15.95 0.76 16.73
C THR A 69 -15.57 -0.67 17.14
N GLY A 70 -14.94 -1.47 16.27
CA GLY A 70 -14.80 -2.91 16.55
C GLY A 70 -13.53 -3.59 16.06
N SER A 71 -12.58 -2.88 15.47
CA SER A 71 -11.36 -3.49 14.94
C SER A 71 -10.08 -2.80 15.42
N ASN A 72 -8.95 -3.52 15.36
CA ASN A 72 -7.63 -2.95 15.60
C ASN A 72 -7.01 -2.34 14.32
N ILE A 73 -7.83 -2.09 13.30
CA ILE A 73 -7.39 -1.51 12.03
C ILE A 73 -7.48 0.00 12.16
N HIS A 74 -6.37 0.69 11.93
CA HIS A 74 -6.27 2.14 11.99
C HIS A 74 -5.97 2.79 10.64
N LYS A 75 -5.73 1.98 9.60
CA LYS A 75 -5.37 2.45 8.25
C LYS A 75 -6.20 1.70 7.22
N LEU A 76 -7.08 2.42 6.54
CA LEU A 76 -7.93 1.91 5.47
C LEU A 76 -7.52 2.55 4.14
N ALA A 77 -7.22 1.73 3.14
CA ALA A 77 -7.09 2.19 1.76
C ALA A 77 -8.28 1.69 0.93
N ALA A 78 -8.97 2.60 0.26
CA ALA A 78 -10.10 2.27 -0.59
C ALA A 78 -9.80 2.66 -2.04
N VAL A 79 -9.82 1.68 -2.94
CA VAL A 79 -9.75 1.93 -4.38
C VAL A 79 -11.13 2.30 -4.86
N VAL A 80 -11.30 3.57 -5.25
CA VAL A 80 -12.58 4.12 -5.69
C VAL A 80 -12.53 4.36 -7.20
N ASP A 81 -13.53 3.85 -7.90
CA ASP A 81 -13.69 4.03 -9.33
C ASP A 81 -14.75 5.10 -9.61
N VAL A 82 -14.31 6.27 -10.04
CA VAL A 82 -15.18 7.44 -10.28
C VAL A 82 -15.37 7.60 -11.78
N ARG A 83 -16.25 6.78 -12.39
CA ARG A 83 -16.54 6.84 -13.84
C ARG A 83 -17.84 7.57 -14.19
N SER A 84 -18.50 8.19 -13.23
CA SER A 84 -19.69 9.00 -13.47
C SER A 84 -19.69 10.25 -12.59
N ARG A 85 -20.38 11.29 -13.03
CA ARG A 85 -20.56 12.51 -12.23
C ARG A 85 -21.25 12.26 -10.90
N ASP A 86 -22.21 11.34 -10.88
CA ASP A 86 -22.93 10.98 -9.65
C ASP A 86 -21.98 10.42 -8.58
N TYR A 87 -20.99 9.62 -8.98
CA TYR A 87 -19.98 9.11 -8.06
C TYR A 87 -19.02 10.19 -7.55
N PHE A 88 -18.77 11.23 -8.33
CA PHE A 88 -17.95 12.36 -7.89
C PHE A 88 -18.66 13.19 -6.82
N ASP A 89 -19.95 13.48 -7.01
CA ASP A 89 -20.76 14.22 -6.04
C ASP A 89 -20.91 13.40 -4.74
N ASP A 90 -21.17 12.11 -4.86
CA ASP A 90 -21.20 11.18 -3.73
C ASP A 90 -19.86 11.16 -2.97
N LEU A 91 -18.74 11.09 -3.67
CA LEU A 91 -17.40 11.08 -3.06
C LEU A 91 -17.11 12.40 -2.32
N SER A 92 -17.48 13.54 -2.89
CA SER A 92 -17.30 14.85 -2.26
C SER A 92 -18.09 14.98 -0.96
N ALA A 93 -19.32 14.48 -0.93
CA ALA A 93 -20.15 14.45 0.29
C ALA A 93 -19.54 13.51 1.35
N VAL A 94 -19.06 12.35 0.94
CA VAL A 94 -18.41 11.37 1.81
C VAL A 94 -17.13 11.94 2.43
N LEU A 95 -16.28 12.60 1.64
CA LEU A 95 -15.06 13.24 2.14
C LEU A 95 -15.35 14.30 3.19
N SER A 96 -16.33 15.16 2.94
CA SER A 96 -16.74 16.19 3.91
C SER A 96 -17.25 15.56 5.21
N HIS A 97 -18.01 14.46 5.12
CA HIS A 97 -18.51 13.77 6.31
C HIS A 97 -17.38 13.08 7.11
N LEU A 98 -16.39 12.49 6.45
CA LEU A 98 -15.24 11.91 7.12
C LEU A 98 -14.39 12.98 7.84
N ASP A 99 -14.26 14.16 7.23
CA ASP A 99 -13.58 15.30 7.84
C ASP A 99 -14.33 15.79 9.10
N ASP A 100 -15.66 15.89 9.04
CA ASP A 100 -16.52 16.22 10.19
C ASP A 100 -16.36 15.20 11.35
N LEU A 101 -16.10 13.93 11.03
CA LEU A 101 -15.83 12.86 12.01
C LEU A 101 -14.40 12.91 12.57
N GLY A 102 -13.53 13.79 12.05
CA GLY A 102 -12.11 13.89 12.44
C GLY A 102 -11.23 12.78 11.87
N VAL A 103 -11.69 12.08 10.82
CA VAL A 103 -10.92 11.05 10.11
C VAL A 103 -9.91 11.73 9.19
N LYS A 104 -8.63 11.37 9.33
CA LYS A 104 -7.58 11.88 8.45
C LYS A 104 -7.67 11.20 7.08
N THR A 105 -8.19 11.92 6.09
CA THR A 105 -8.36 11.41 4.73
C THR A 105 -7.32 11.99 3.79
N ARG A 106 -6.72 11.14 2.93
CA ARG A 106 -5.83 11.55 1.84
C ARG A 106 -6.26 10.93 0.53
N ILE A 107 -6.04 11.64 -0.58
CA ILE A 107 -6.36 11.17 -1.93
C ILE A 107 -5.06 10.94 -2.69
N LEU A 108 -4.86 9.71 -3.14
CA LEU A 108 -3.80 9.30 -4.06
C LEU A 108 -4.39 9.19 -5.48
N PHE A 109 -3.92 10.03 -6.38
CA PHE A 109 -4.31 10.01 -7.79
C PHE A 109 -3.20 9.45 -8.67
N LEU A 110 -3.51 8.40 -9.43
CA LEU A 110 -2.59 7.82 -10.41
C LEU A 110 -2.94 8.30 -11.82
N ASP A 111 -1.95 8.85 -12.49
CA ASP A 111 -2.08 9.33 -13.86
C ASP A 111 -1.09 8.62 -14.80
N ALA A 112 -1.36 8.71 -16.09
CA ALA A 112 -0.41 8.38 -17.14
C ALA A 112 -0.74 9.13 -18.42
N SER A 113 0.24 9.29 -19.32
CA SER A 113 0.00 9.93 -20.61
C SER A 113 -0.96 9.11 -21.48
N ASN A 114 -1.67 9.76 -22.37
CA ASN A 114 -2.64 9.11 -23.24
C ASN A 114 -1.99 8.00 -24.08
N GLU A 115 -0.76 8.24 -24.57
CA GLU A 115 -0.01 7.26 -25.36
C GLU A 115 0.32 6.00 -24.57
N VAL A 116 0.64 6.16 -23.29
CA VAL A 116 0.94 5.02 -22.40
C VAL A 116 -0.32 4.27 -22.04
N LEU A 117 -1.42 4.97 -21.75
CA LEU A 117 -2.72 4.34 -21.49
C LEU A 117 -3.20 3.51 -22.71
N ILE A 118 -3.11 4.09 -23.91
CA ILE A 118 -3.45 3.36 -25.15
C ILE A 118 -2.64 2.07 -25.27
N LYS A 119 -1.31 2.13 -25.15
CA LYS A 119 -0.43 0.96 -25.20
C LYS A 119 -0.79 -0.11 -24.18
N ARG A 120 -1.10 0.32 -22.92
CA ARG A 120 -1.50 -0.61 -21.86
C ARG A 120 -2.82 -1.30 -22.18
N TYR A 121 -3.81 -0.57 -22.67
CA TYR A 121 -5.10 -1.15 -23.09
C TYR A 121 -4.96 -2.12 -24.27
N GLU A 122 -4.18 -1.76 -25.27
CA GLU A 122 -3.90 -2.63 -26.43
C GLU A 122 -3.22 -3.94 -25.99
N SER A 123 -2.30 -3.87 -25.03
CA SER A 123 -1.59 -5.05 -24.52
C SER A 123 -2.49 -6.05 -23.82
N VAL A 124 -3.48 -5.59 -23.05
CA VAL A 124 -4.43 -6.46 -22.31
C VAL A 124 -5.69 -6.80 -23.11
N ARG A 125 -5.88 -6.21 -24.28
CA ARG A 125 -7.04 -6.43 -25.18
C ARG A 125 -8.39 -6.28 -24.46
N ARG A 126 -8.50 -5.33 -23.53
CA ARG A 126 -9.75 -4.98 -22.87
C ARG A 126 -10.27 -3.66 -23.40
N PRO A 127 -11.58 -3.51 -23.63
CA PRO A 127 -12.16 -2.21 -24.00
C PRO A 127 -12.04 -1.25 -22.81
N HIS A 128 -11.86 0.03 -23.12
CA HIS A 128 -11.93 1.07 -22.08
C HIS A 128 -13.37 1.21 -21.59
N PRO A 129 -13.61 1.39 -20.29
CA PRO A 129 -14.96 1.45 -19.72
C PRO A 129 -15.88 2.50 -20.36
N LEU A 130 -15.35 3.66 -20.73
CA LEU A 130 -16.09 4.75 -21.37
C LEU A 130 -16.00 4.74 -22.92
N GLN A 131 -15.41 3.70 -23.52
CA GLN A 131 -15.22 3.67 -24.99
C GLN A 131 -16.55 3.61 -25.78
N GLN A 132 -17.61 3.00 -25.25
CA GLN A 132 -18.99 2.95 -25.80
C GLN A 132 -19.09 2.83 -27.34
N GLY A 133 -18.21 2.05 -27.98
CA GLY A 133 -18.16 1.89 -29.43
C GLY A 133 -17.35 2.95 -30.19
N ASN A 134 -16.82 3.96 -29.53
CA ASN A 134 -15.91 4.96 -30.06
C ASN A 134 -14.45 4.48 -30.07
N ARG A 135 -13.52 5.36 -30.47
CA ARG A 135 -12.09 5.05 -30.40
C ARG A 135 -11.64 5.00 -28.94
N LEU A 136 -10.62 4.20 -28.65
CA LEU A 136 -10.04 4.11 -27.31
C LEU A 136 -9.61 5.46 -26.73
N ILE A 137 -9.02 6.31 -27.59
CA ILE A 137 -8.58 7.65 -27.16
C ILE A 137 -9.75 8.54 -26.71
N ASP A 138 -10.93 8.42 -27.35
CA ASP A 138 -12.10 9.22 -27.00
C ASP A 138 -12.57 8.87 -25.57
N GLY A 139 -12.59 7.58 -25.21
CA GLY A 139 -12.91 7.12 -23.85
C GLY A 139 -11.89 7.58 -22.81
N ILE A 140 -10.60 7.59 -23.15
CA ILE A 140 -9.53 8.09 -22.26
C ILE A 140 -9.68 9.59 -22.02
N LEU A 141 -9.97 10.37 -23.06
CA LEU A 141 -10.17 11.83 -22.91
C LEU A 141 -11.41 12.14 -22.07
N GLU A 142 -12.52 11.41 -22.30
CA GLU A 142 -13.73 11.55 -21.49
C GLU A 142 -13.48 11.24 -20.02
N GLU A 143 -12.73 10.15 -19.72
CA GLU A 143 -12.36 9.82 -18.34
C GLU A 143 -11.49 10.92 -17.70
N ARG A 144 -10.54 11.48 -18.45
CA ARG A 144 -9.67 12.56 -17.98
C ARG A 144 -10.44 13.79 -17.59
N ASP A 145 -11.39 14.23 -18.44
CA ASP A 145 -12.26 15.37 -18.15
C ASP A 145 -13.15 15.14 -16.92
N LEU A 146 -13.66 13.92 -16.74
CA LEU A 146 -14.43 13.54 -15.55
C LEU A 146 -13.61 13.56 -14.27
N LEU A 147 -12.32 13.20 -14.35
CA LEU A 147 -11.45 13.07 -13.18
C LEU A 147 -10.63 14.34 -12.88
N GLU A 148 -10.69 15.38 -13.71
CA GLU A 148 -9.88 16.60 -13.56
C GLU A 148 -10.03 17.24 -12.18
N ASN A 149 -11.25 17.49 -11.75
CA ASN A 149 -11.54 18.07 -10.43
C ASN A 149 -11.03 17.18 -9.26
N LEU A 150 -11.05 15.86 -9.43
CA LEU A 150 -10.57 14.94 -8.41
C LEU A 150 -9.04 14.92 -8.35
N LYS A 151 -8.39 15.03 -9.50
CA LYS A 151 -6.94 15.18 -9.60
C LYS A 151 -6.45 16.48 -8.94
N GLU A 152 -7.16 17.60 -9.13
CA GLU A 152 -6.82 18.87 -8.49
C GLU A 152 -6.94 18.84 -6.96
N ARG A 153 -7.84 18.01 -6.43
CA ARG A 153 -8.05 17.83 -4.99
C ARG A 153 -7.15 16.74 -4.38
N ALA A 154 -6.37 16.04 -5.19
CA ALA A 154 -5.54 14.97 -4.70
C ALA A 154 -4.34 15.49 -3.90
N ASP A 155 -4.10 14.88 -2.74
CA ASP A 155 -2.94 15.17 -1.89
C ASP A 155 -1.64 14.63 -2.49
N ILE A 156 -1.74 13.53 -3.23
CA ILE A 156 -0.62 12.85 -3.88
C ILE A 156 -1.02 12.54 -5.32
N VAL A 157 -0.24 13.04 -6.28
CA VAL A 157 -0.40 12.71 -7.70
C VAL A 157 0.86 12.01 -8.20
N ILE A 158 0.72 10.80 -8.75
CA ILE A 158 1.83 10.04 -9.30
C ILE A 158 1.59 9.80 -10.80
N ASP A 159 2.45 10.38 -11.63
CA ASP A 159 2.53 10.05 -13.06
C ASP A 159 3.31 8.74 -13.24
N THR A 160 2.63 7.71 -13.74
CA THR A 160 3.17 6.38 -13.96
C THR A 160 3.62 6.12 -15.39
N SER A 161 3.66 7.16 -16.24
CA SER A 161 3.97 7.03 -17.68
C SER A 161 5.30 6.35 -17.96
N SER A 162 6.31 6.67 -17.18
CA SER A 162 7.69 6.15 -17.34
C SER A 162 8.10 5.15 -16.26
N LEU A 163 7.18 4.80 -15.35
CA LEU A 163 7.50 3.95 -14.21
C LEU A 163 7.29 2.48 -14.54
N SER A 164 8.24 1.65 -14.12
CA SER A 164 8.00 0.22 -13.90
C SER A 164 7.14 0.00 -12.65
N ILE A 165 6.60 -1.21 -12.49
CA ILE A 165 5.83 -1.59 -11.29
C ILE A 165 6.66 -1.35 -10.03
N HIS A 166 7.93 -1.75 -10.03
CA HIS A 166 8.83 -1.58 -8.90
C HIS A 166 9.10 -0.11 -8.56
N GLN A 167 9.32 0.73 -9.58
CA GLN A 167 9.49 2.18 -9.38
C GLN A 167 8.22 2.85 -8.86
N LEU A 168 7.03 2.36 -9.25
CA LEU A 168 5.77 2.83 -8.69
C LEU A 168 5.68 2.51 -7.20
N SER A 169 6.00 1.27 -6.79
CA SER A 169 6.02 0.86 -5.38
C SER A 169 6.98 1.71 -4.55
N THR A 170 8.19 1.99 -5.07
CA THR A 170 9.17 2.88 -4.41
C THR A 170 8.61 4.29 -4.21
N LYS A 171 8.03 4.88 -5.26
CA LYS A 171 7.43 6.23 -5.16
C LYS A 171 6.26 6.30 -4.20
N LEU A 172 5.43 5.25 -4.16
CA LEU A 172 4.34 5.15 -3.20
C LEU A 172 4.87 5.11 -1.77
N TYR A 173 5.89 4.30 -1.54
CA TYR A 173 6.53 4.19 -0.24
C TYR A 173 7.06 5.55 0.24
N GLU A 174 7.80 6.27 -0.61
CA GLU A 174 8.32 7.62 -0.32
C GLU A 174 7.19 8.62 -0.02
N ALA A 175 6.12 8.60 -0.83
CA ALA A 175 4.99 9.51 -0.65
C ALA A 175 4.15 9.23 0.61
N MET A 176 4.08 7.98 1.04
CA MET A 176 3.29 7.56 2.20
C MET A 176 4.01 7.75 3.53
N LEU A 177 5.31 7.52 3.56
CA LEU A 177 6.10 7.61 4.80
C LEU A 177 6.74 8.99 5.02
N GLY A 178 6.68 9.89 4.02
CA GLY A 178 7.43 11.14 4.02
C GLY A 178 8.93 10.87 3.83
N SER A 179 9.76 11.94 3.88
CA SER A 179 11.22 11.87 3.74
C SER A 179 11.89 11.25 4.97
N GLY A 180 11.36 10.15 5.47
CA GLY A 180 12.03 9.30 6.46
C GLY A 180 13.15 8.49 5.80
N PRO A 181 14.07 7.90 6.56
CA PRO A 181 15.10 7.05 5.99
C PRO A 181 14.43 5.95 5.17
N THR A 182 14.80 5.84 3.91
CA THR A 182 14.39 4.77 3.02
C THR A 182 14.79 3.44 3.66
N THR A 183 13.83 2.75 4.23
CA THR A 183 14.07 1.41 4.78
C THR A 183 14.18 0.47 3.59
N VAL A 184 15.37 -0.02 3.32
CA VAL A 184 15.58 -1.08 2.33
C VAL A 184 14.98 -2.36 2.92
N SER A 185 13.96 -2.90 2.28
CA SER A 185 13.44 -4.22 2.63
C SER A 185 14.22 -5.27 1.86
N VAL A 186 14.90 -6.15 2.58
CA VAL A 186 15.66 -7.26 2.00
C VAL A 186 14.94 -8.56 2.34
N HIS A 187 14.51 -9.27 1.30
CA HIS A 187 13.92 -10.59 1.43
C HIS A 187 14.96 -11.67 1.09
N ILE A 188 15.35 -12.44 2.09
CA ILE A 188 16.32 -13.52 1.91
C ILE A 188 15.58 -14.85 1.98
N PHE A 189 15.68 -15.66 0.95
CA PHE A 189 15.12 -17.01 0.93
C PHE A 189 16.11 -18.04 0.36
N SER A 190 16.00 -19.26 0.81
CA SER A 190 16.82 -20.38 0.32
C SER A 190 16.03 -21.21 -0.68
N PHE A 191 16.67 -21.66 -1.75
CA PHE A 191 16.05 -22.52 -2.75
C PHE A 191 16.99 -23.63 -3.20
N GLY A 192 16.40 -24.68 -3.75
CA GLY A 192 17.16 -25.74 -4.42
C GLY A 192 17.05 -25.58 -5.95
N PHE A 193 18.15 -25.77 -6.66
CA PHE A 193 18.22 -25.61 -8.12
C PHE A 193 17.39 -26.64 -8.92
N LYS A 194 16.71 -27.58 -8.25
CA LYS A 194 15.90 -28.62 -8.90
C LYS A 194 14.83 -28.05 -9.85
N TYR A 195 14.29 -26.88 -9.53
CA TYR A 195 13.22 -26.21 -10.31
C TYR A 195 13.70 -24.93 -11.01
N GLY A 196 15.01 -24.70 -11.05
CA GLY A 196 15.62 -23.51 -11.60
C GLY A 196 15.90 -22.44 -10.56
N ILE A 197 16.32 -21.28 -11.05
CA ILE A 197 16.54 -20.07 -10.25
C ILE A 197 15.19 -19.36 -10.13
N PRO A 198 14.82 -18.81 -8.94
CA PRO A 198 13.63 -17.97 -8.79
C PRO A 198 13.65 -16.80 -9.77
N ILE A 199 12.56 -16.63 -10.49
CA ILE A 199 12.48 -15.67 -11.60
C ILE A 199 12.41 -14.21 -11.11
N ASP A 200 12.05 -14.01 -9.85
CA ASP A 200 11.86 -12.75 -9.15
C ASP A 200 13.06 -12.38 -8.24
N ALA A 201 14.15 -13.16 -8.29
CA ALA A 201 15.33 -12.86 -7.50
C ALA A 201 16.17 -11.77 -8.18
N ASP A 202 16.41 -10.65 -7.49
CA ASP A 202 17.33 -9.59 -7.93
C ASP A 202 18.79 -10.03 -7.80
N PHE A 203 19.05 -10.91 -6.83
CA PHE A 203 20.38 -11.40 -6.52
C PHE A 203 20.36 -12.88 -6.14
N VAL A 204 21.30 -13.66 -6.68
CA VAL A 204 21.41 -15.10 -6.39
C VAL A 204 22.83 -15.43 -5.99
N ALA A 205 22.97 -16.03 -4.80
CA ALA A 205 24.25 -16.51 -4.29
C ALA A 205 24.26 -18.04 -4.32
N ASP A 206 25.27 -18.64 -4.96
CA ASP A 206 25.44 -20.08 -5.02
C ASP A 206 26.33 -20.58 -3.89
N VAL A 207 25.74 -21.25 -2.91
CA VAL A 207 26.43 -21.78 -1.73
C VAL A 207 26.73 -23.30 -1.83
N ARG A 208 26.63 -23.90 -3.01
CA ARG A 208 26.82 -25.36 -3.20
C ARG A 208 28.28 -25.82 -3.04
N PHE A 209 29.23 -24.90 -2.93
CA PHE A 209 30.61 -25.21 -2.56
C PHE A 209 30.73 -25.63 -1.09
N LEU A 210 29.78 -25.25 -0.23
CA LEU A 210 29.73 -25.66 1.16
C LEU A 210 29.24 -27.10 1.30
N PRO A 211 29.73 -27.85 2.31
CA PRO A 211 29.32 -29.21 2.54
C PRO A 211 27.86 -29.30 2.95
N ASN A 212 27.12 -30.18 2.31
CA ASN A 212 25.69 -30.32 2.57
C ASN A 212 25.45 -31.12 3.86
N PRO A 213 24.84 -30.51 4.91
CA PRO A 213 24.59 -31.17 6.20
C PRO A 213 23.64 -32.36 6.08
N PHE A 214 22.86 -32.47 5.00
CA PHE A 214 21.99 -33.63 4.76
C PHE A 214 22.73 -34.95 4.69
N TRP A 215 24.00 -34.94 4.26
CA TRP A 215 24.82 -36.15 4.17
C TRP A 215 25.39 -36.62 5.54
N VAL A 216 25.28 -35.78 6.57
CA VAL A 216 25.68 -36.12 7.93
C VAL A 216 24.46 -36.71 8.66
N PRO A 217 24.49 -38.03 9.04
CA PRO A 217 23.29 -38.71 9.56
C PRO A 217 22.62 -38.00 10.73
N ARG A 218 23.38 -37.40 11.65
CA ARG A 218 22.89 -36.69 12.83
C ARG A 218 22.24 -35.34 12.49
N LEU A 219 22.58 -34.74 11.37
CA LEU A 219 22.07 -33.40 10.94
C LEU A 219 20.92 -33.52 9.93
N ARG A 220 20.68 -34.71 9.36
CA ARG A 220 19.74 -34.93 8.26
C ARG A 220 18.31 -34.51 8.56
N SER A 221 17.87 -34.65 9.81
CA SER A 221 16.52 -34.28 10.26
C SER A 221 16.40 -32.87 10.77
N LEU A 222 17.51 -32.14 10.86
CA LEU A 222 17.60 -30.80 11.35
C LEU A 222 17.54 -29.77 10.18
N THR A 223 17.35 -28.51 10.51
CA THR A 223 17.24 -27.39 9.57
C THR A 223 18.34 -26.35 9.82
N GLY A 224 18.55 -25.41 8.93
CA GLY A 224 19.49 -24.28 9.11
C GLY A 224 19.20 -23.38 10.32
N ARG A 225 18.02 -23.52 10.95
CA ARG A 225 17.66 -22.85 12.21
C ARG A 225 18.21 -23.55 13.45
N ASP A 226 18.62 -24.79 13.29
CA ASP A 226 19.20 -25.57 14.39
C ASP A 226 20.69 -25.27 14.50
N LYS A 227 21.12 -24.96 15.73
CA LYS A 227 22.52 -24.52 15.98
C LYS A 227 23.55 -25.48 15.46
N GLU A 228 23.32 -26.78 15.58
CA GLU A 228 24.25 -27.82 15.10
C GLU A 228 24.47 -27.77 13.58
N VAL A 229 23.43 -27.46 12.81
CA VAL A 229 23.51 -27.31 11.35
C VAL A 229 24.23 -26.02 11.01
N SER A 230 23.87 -24.94 11.67
CA SER A 230 24.53 -23.63 11.49
C SER A 230 26.02 -23.71 11.80
N ASP A 231 26.40 -24.25 12.96
CA ASP A 231 27.80 -24.42 13.35
C ASP A 231 28.58 -25.30 12.35
N TYR A 232 27.98 -26.37 11.85
CA TYR A 232 28.60 -27.26 10.87
C TYR A 232 28.89 -26.53 9.55
N VAL A 233 27.93 -25.74 9.04
CA VAL A 233 28.07 -25.03 7.76
C VAL A 233 29.01 -23.84 7.89
N LEU A 234 28.86 -23.02 8.93
CA LEU A 234 29.65 -21.81 9.13
C LEU A 234 31.09 -22.08 9.49
N SER A 235 31.41 -23.25 10.10
CA SER A 235 32.78 -23.66 10.37
C SER A 235 33.49 -24.30 9.16
N SER A 236 32.79 -24.43 8.04
CA SER A 236 33.38 -25.04 6.83
C SER A 236 34.29 -24.05 6.12
N GLU A 237 35.31 -24.60 5.45
CA GLU A 237 36.28 -23.81 4.67
C GLU A 237 35.58 -22.93 3.60
N GLY A 238 35.89 -21.66 3.56
CA GLY A 238 35.35 -20.67 2.63
C GLY A 238 34.00 -20.07 3.07
N ALA A 239 33.35 -20.55 4.17
CA ALA A 239 32.08 -20.01 4.62
C ALA A 239 32.22 -18.57 5.14
N ALA A 240 33.25 -18.29 5.94
CA ALA A 240 33.52 -16.95 6.46
C ALA A 240 33.86 -15.96 5.34
N ASP A 241 34.81 -16.33 4.47
CA ASP A 241 35.22 -15.49 3.34
C ASP A 241 34.05 -15.16 2.40
N PHE A 242 33.15 -16.14 2.22
CA PHE A 242 31.95 -15.92 1.43
C PHE A 242 31.03 -14.88 2.08
N LEU A 243 30.77 -14.98 3.39
CA LEU A 243 29.92 -14.02 4.10
C LEU A 243 30.54 -12.60 4.08
N ASP A 244 31.83 -12.50 4.37
CA ASP A 244 32.58 -11.23 4.35
C ASP A 244 32.54 -10.55 2.97
N SER A 245 32.38 -11.31 1.88
CA SER A 245 32.24 -10.75 0.52
C SER A 245 30.89 -10.11 0.24
N TYR A 246 29.90 -10.33 1.12
CA TYR A 246 28.53 -9.80 1.00
C TYR A 246 28.20 -8.73 2.06
N GLU A 247 29.09 -8.43 2.99
CA GLU A 247 29.00 -7.29 3.91
C GLU A 247 29.57 -6.02 3.24
#